data_c6cb697e0ce4edd2eb3ede428830ceaf
#
_entry.id   c6cb697e0ce4edd2eb3ede428830ceaf
#
_cell.length_a   1.000
_cell.length_b   1.000
_cell.length_c   1.000
_cell.angle_alpha   90.00
_cell.angle_beta   90.00
_cell.angle_gamma   90.00
#
_symmetry.space_group_name_H-M   'P 1'
#
loop_
_entity.id
_entity.type
_entity.pdbx_description
1 polymer ?
#
loop_
_entity_poly.entity_id
_entity_poly.type
_entity_poly.pdbx_seq_one_letter_code
_entity_poly.pdbx_strand_id
1 'polypeptide(L)'
;MKVYIAGKITGNDHYREEFAAADEKLRALGFIPINPAILPEGLDSRDYMRICLAMLDSADAIALLPTWAHSGGAKIELALAEYTGKQVIHTWMIAGGGAEDRPWMPWMEGDEHD
;
A
#
# COMPACT_ATOMS: atom_id res chain seq x y z
N MET A 1 16.17 -0.85 -0.01
CA MET A 1 15.20 -1.76 -0.61
C MET A 1 14.05 -0.94 -1.15
N LYS A 2 13.60 -1.26 -2.35
CA LYS A 2 12.45 -0.58 -2.96
C LYS A 2 11.18 -1.31 -2.55
N VAL A 3 10.18 -0.56 -2.09
CA VAL A 3 8.96 -1.14 -1.54
C VAL A 3 7.74 -0.53 -2.22
N TYR A 4 6.97 -1.34 -2.89
CA TYR A 4 5.74 -0.91 -3.55
C TYR A 4 4.58 -0.92 -2.56
N ILE A 5 3.80 0.15 -2.54
CA ILE A 5 2.68 0.27 -1.59
C ILE A 5 1.40 -0.16 -2.28
N ALA A 6 0.66 -1.07 -1.66
CA ALA A 6 -0.58 -1.59 -2.21
C ALA A 6 -1.73 -1.42 -1.23
N GLY A 7 -2.87 -0.99 -1.73
CA GLY A 7 -4.06 -0.79 -0.93
C GLY A 7 -5.22 -0.38 -1.81
N LYS A 8 -6.33 -0.06 -1.20
CA LYS A 8 -7.53 0.29 -1.94
C LYS A 8 -7.47 1.73 -2.40
N ILE A 9 -7.59 1.94 -3.70
CA ILE A 9 -7.64 3.28 -4.30
C ILE A 9 -9.04 3.58 -4.78
N THR A 10 -9.59 2.75 -5.66
CA THR A 10 -10.92 2.98 -6.23
C THR A 10 -11.97 2.88 -5.14
N GLY A 11 -12.80 3.91 -5.04
CA GLY A 11 -13.86 3.93 -4.03
C GLY A 11 -13.38 4.25 -2.63
N ASN A 12 -12.16 4.74 -2.48
CA ASN A 12 -11.60 5.09 -1.20
C ASN A 12 -11.22 6.57 -1.21
N ASP A 13 -12.02 7.39 -0.52
CA ASP A 13 -11.81 8.85 -0.53
C ASP A 13 -10.55 9.27 0.20
N HIS A 14 -9.99 8.40 1.01
CA HIS A 14 -8.82 8.72 1.83
C HIS A 14 -7.53 8.11 1.30
N TYR A 15 -7.55 7.59 0.08
CA TYR A 15 -6.41 6.80 -0.36
C TYR A 15 -5.11 7.60 -0.41
N ARG A 16 -5.17 8.87 -0.78
CA ARG A 16 -3.94 9.65 -0.90
C ARG A 16 -3.26 9.82 0.44
N GLU A 17 -4.04 10.10 1.48
CA GLU A 17 -3.50 10.27 2.83
C GLU A 17 -2.96 8.94 3.37
N GLU A 18 -3.67 7.87 3.09
CA GLU A 18 -3.24 6.54 3.56
C GLU A 18 -1.92 6.13 2.92
N PHE A 19 -1.81 6.32 1.61
CA PHE A 19 -0.59 5.97 0.91
C PHE A 19 0.55 6.90 1.30
N ALA A 20 0.26 8.18 1.52
CA ALA A 20 1.29 9.13 1.95
C ALA A 20 1.86 8.76 3.31
N ALA A 21 1.01 8.32 4.22
CA ALA A 21 1.48 7.93 5.55
C ALA A 21 2.35 6.68 5.48
N ALA A 22 1.99 5.73 4.66
CA ALA A 22 2.81 4.54 4.46
C ALA A 22 4.15 4.92 3.83
N ASP A 23 4.11 5.84 2.87
CA ASP A 23 5.30 6.35 2.21
C ASP A 23 6.26 6.92 3.26
N GLU A 24 5.77 7.76 4.15
CA GLU A 24 6.60 8.37 5.18
C GLU A 24 7.19 7.33 6.12
N LYS A 25 6.41 6.35 6.53
CA LYS A 25 6.91 5.31 7.40
C LYS A 25 8.04 4.52 6.76
N LEU A 26 7.87 4.19 5.49
CA LEU A 26 8.88 3.43 4.78
C LEU A 26 10.16 4.25 4.60
N ARG A 27 10.02 5.53 4.31
CA ARG A 27 11.19 6.41 4.20
C ARG A 27 11.93 6.51 5.52
N ALA A 28 11.19 6.61 6.62
CA ALA A 28 11.81 6.70 7.93
C ALA A 28 12.63 5.46 8.25
N LEU A 29 12.29 4.32 7.66
CA LEU A 29 13.04 3.08 7.84
C LEU A 29 14.20 2.94 6.86
N GLY A 30 14.40 3.91 5.98
CA GLY A 30 15.47 3.85 5.02
C GLY A 30 15.12 3.16 3.71
N PHE A 31 13.87 2.83 3.49
CA PHE A 31 13.43 2.20 2.25
C PHE A 31 13.10 3.26 1.21
N ILE A 32 13.01 2.85 -0.04
CA ILE A 32 12.57 3.71 -1.14
C ILE A 32 11.14 3.31 -1.48
N PRO A 33 10.14 4.10 -1.09
CA PRO A 33 8.76 3.72 -1.39
C PRO A 33 8.42 4.00 -2.84
N ILE A 34 7.67 3.10 -3.44
CA ILE A 34 7.11 3.27 -4.76
C ILE A 34 5.62 3.41 -4.54
N ASN A 35 5.11 4.62 -4.72
CA ASN A 35 3.78 5.00 -4.28
C ASN A 35 2.86 5.25 -5.49
N PRO A 36 1.92 4.34 -5.78
CA PRO A 36 1.05 4.52 -6.94
C PRO A 36 0.02 5.62 -6.76
N ALA A 37 -0.14 6.15 -5.56
CA ALA A 37 -1.11 7.23 -5.35
C ALA A 37 -0.68 8.54 -6.02
N ILE A 38 0.53 8.61 -6.56
CA ILE A 38 0.96 9.77 -7.32
C ILE A 38 0.40 9.77 -8.74
N LEU A 39 -0.17 8.67 -9.18
CA LEU A 39 -0.71 8.60 -10.54
C LEU A 39 -1.93 9.49 -10.66
N PRO A 40 -2.20 10.01 -11.87
CA PRO A 40 -3.36 10.89 -12.04
C PRO A 40 -4.66 10.14 -11.86
N GLU A 41 -5.67 10.88 -11.43
CA GLU A 41 -7.01 10.32 -11.37
C GLU A 41 -7.59 10.25 -12.79
N GLY A 42 -8.57 9.40 -12.97
CA GLY A 42 -9.29 9.35 -14.23
C GLY A 42 -8.81 8.30 -15.21
N LEU A 43 -7.75 7.58 -14.88
CA LEU A 43 -7.36 6.45 -15.71
C LEU A 43 -8.34 5.30 -15.46
N ASP A 44 -8.56 4.46 -16.47
CA ASP A 44 -9.42 3.31 -16.22
C ASP A 44 -8.65 2.24 -15.45
N SER A 45 -9.37 1.26 -14.93
CA SER A 45 -8.75 0.27 -14.04
C SER A 45 -7.68 -0.56 -14.75
N ARG A 46 -7.79 -0.76 -16.05
CA ARG A 46 -6.77 -1.52 -16.77
C ARG A 46 -5.48 -0.73 -16.88
N ASP A 47 -5.58 0.59 -17.06
CA ASP A 47 -4.38 1.41 -17.12
C ASP A 47 -3.68 1.45 -15.78
N TYR A 48 -4.44 1.61 -14.69
CA TYR A 48 -3.85 1.56 -13.35
C TYR A 48 -3.16 0.23 -13.14
N MET A 49 -3.80 -0.87 -13.53
CA MET A 49 -3.21 -2.18 -13.30
C MET A 49 -1.89 -2.34 -14.05
N ARG A 50 -1.84 -1.92 -15.31
CA ARG A 50 -0.61 -2.02 -16.08
C ARG A 50 0.52 -1.25 -15.47
N ILE A 51 0.25 -0.01 -15.08
CA ILE A 51 1.28 0.84 -14.51
C ILE A 51 1.71 0.31 -13.15
N CYS A 52 0.74 -0.06 -12.33
CA CYS A 52 1.03 -0.54 -10.97
C CYS A 52 1.78 -1.87 -10.98
N LEU A 53 1.48 -2.75 -11.93
CA LEU A 53 2.23 -3.99 -12.02
C LEU A 53 3.68 -3.74 -12.41
N ALA A 54 3.92 -2.75 -13.25
CA ALA A 54 5.29 -2.38 -13.60
C ALA A 54 6.02 -1.78 -12.40
N MET A 55 5.32 -0.97 -11.61
CA MET A 55 5.90 -0.40 -10.40
C MET A 55 6.23 -1.51 -9.42
N LEU A 56 5.32 -2.44 -9.23
CA LEU A 56 5.55 -3.57 -8.33
C LEU A 56 6.72 -4.42 -8.83
N ASP A 57 6.79 -4.66 -10.11
CA ASP A 57 7.86 -5.47 -10.68
C ASP A 57 9.22 -4.84 -10.39
N SER A 58 9.28 -3.53 -10.31
CA SER A 58 10.51 -2.81 -10.03
C SER A 58 10.91 -2.86 -8.55
N ALA A 59 10.03 -3.33 -7.70
CA ALA A 59 10.24 -3.29 -6.25
C ALA A 59 10.78 -4.61 -5.74
N ASP A 60 11.38 -4.56 -4.55
CA ASP A 60 11.88 -5.75 -3.87
C ASP A 60 10.85 -6.32 -2.91
N ALA A 61 9.90 -5.50 -2.51
CA ALA A 61 8.89 -5.90 -1.53
C ALA A 61 7.58 -5.18 -1.82
N ILE A 62 6.51 -5.73 -1.28
CA ILE A 62 5.19 -5.11 -1.32
C ILE A 62 4.77 -4.78 0.11
N ALA A 63 4.32 -3.55 0.32
CA ALA A 63 3.79 -3.11 1.61
C ALA A 63 2.29 -2.97 1.50
N LEU A 64 1.57 -3.75 2.28
CA LEU A 64 0.12 -3.82 2.21
C LEU A 64 -0.50 -2.88 3.24
N LEU A 65 -1.30 -1.93 2.75
CA LEU A 65 -2.12 -1.11 3.63
C LEU A 65 -3.26 -1.97 4.18
N PRO A 66 -3.83 -1.60 5.33
CA PRO A 66 -4.93 -2.39 5.89
C PRO A 66 -6.11 -2.58 4.95
N THR A 67 -6.28 -1.68 3.99
CA THR A 67 -7.40 -1.75 3.06
C THR A 67 -7.17 -2.77 1.93
N TRP A 68 -6.01 -3.41 1.87
CA TRP A 68 -5.67 -4.28 0.75
C TRP A 68 -6.70 -5.40 0.53
N ALA A 69 -7.27 -5.91 1.60
CA ALA A 69 -8.21 -7.04 1.50
C ALA A 69 -9.53 -6.64 0.83
N HIS A 70 -9.79 -5.34 0.73
CA HIS A 70 -10.99 -4.84 0.10
C HIS A 70 -10.71 -4.27 -1.30
N SER A 71 -9.57 -4.62 -1.87
CA SER A 71 -9.17 -4.12 -3.16
C SER A 71 -8.82 -5.29 -4.08
N GLY A 72 -9.57 -5.42 -5.17
CA GLY A 72 -9.28 -6.46 -6.14
C GLY A 72 -7.90 -6.29 -6.75
N GLY A 73 -7.51 -5.04 -7.01
CA GLY A 73 -6.19 -4.76 -7.56
C GLY A 73 -5.07 -5.12 -6.62
N ALA A 74 -5.22 -4.75 -5.34
CA ALA A 74 -4.18 -5.05 -4.36
C ALA A 74 -4.03 -6.56 -4.16
N LYS A 75 -5.13 -7.30 -4.24
CA LYS A 75 -5.06 -8.76 -4.13
C LYS A 75 -4.28 -9.37 -5.28
N ILE A 76 -4.48 -8.85 -6.49
CA ILE A 76 -3.73 -9.32 -7.65
C ILE A 76 -2.25 -9.00 -7.48
N GLU A 77 -1.95 -7.81 -6.99
CA GLU A 77 -0.59 -7.39 -6.78
C GLU A 77 0.10 -8.25 -5.73
N LEU A 78 -0.61 -8.56 -4.66
CA LEU A 78 -0.05 -9.44 -3.63
C LEU A 78 0.23 -10.83 -4.20
N ALA A 79 -0.69 -11.37 -4.98
CA ALA A 79 -0.49 -12.68 -5.57
C ALA A 79 0.75 -12.71 -6.46
N LEU A 80 0.95 -11.66 -7.24
CA LEU A 80 2.13 -11.58 -8.09
C LEU A 80 3.40 -11.44 -7.26
N ALA A 81 3.35 -10.61 -6.22
CA ALA A 81 4.50 -10.43 -5.34
C ALA A 81 4.92 -11.75 -4.71
N GLU A 82 3.95 -12.51 -4.24
CA GLU A 82 4.22 -13.82 -3.64
C GLU A 82 4.77 -14.78 -4.66
N TYR A 83 4.17 -14.81 -5.83
CA TYR A 83 4.60 -15.73 -6.87
C TYR A 83 6.04 -15.45 -7.32
N THR A 84 6.42 -14.18 -7.33
CA THR A 84 7.76 -13.79 -7.78
C THR A 84 8.75 -13.68 -6.63
N GLY A 85 8.37 -14.07 -5.43
CA GLY A 85 9.31 -14.14 -4.31
C GLY A 85 9.65 -12.83 -3.64
N LYS A 86 8.81 -11.82 -3.80
CA LYS A 86 9.04 -10.54 -3.13
C LYS A 86 8.65 -10.64 -1.66
N GLN A 87 9.29 -9.82 -0.83
CA GLN A 87 8.92 -9.75 0.58
C GLN A 87 7.57 -9.11 0.73
N VAL A 88 6.80 -9.55 1.74
CA VAL A 88 5.50 -8.99 2.03
C VAL A 88 5.56 -8.31 3.39
N ILE A 89 5.20 -7.04 3.42
CA ILE A 89 5.21 -6.23 4.63
C ILE A 89 3.79 -5.72 4.84
N HIS A 90 3.28 -5.87 6.05
CA HIS A 90 2.01 -5.23 6.40
C HIS A 90 2.33 -3.91 7.10
N THR A 91 1.81 -2.81 6.58
CA THR A 91 2.18 -1.50 7.11
C THR A 91 1.78 -1.34 8.56
N TRP A 92 0.72 -2.02 8.99
CA TRP A 92 0.27 -1.91 10.38
C TRP A 92 1.23 -2.60 11.34
N MET A 93 2.16 -3.40 10.84
CA MET A 93 3.16 -4.03 11.68
C MET A 93 4.40 -3.18 11.85
N ILE A 94 4.50 -2.09 11.13
CA ILE A 94 5.63 -1.20 11.25
C ILE A 94 5.36 -0.27 12.41
N ALA A 95 6.26 -0.20 13.37
CA ALA A 95 6.11 0.71 14.49
C ALA A 95 6.02 2.12 13.94
N GLY A 96 4.99 2.81 14.31
CA GLY A 96 4.83 4.19 13.89
C GLY A 96 5.83 5.03 14.61
N GLY A 97 6.17 6.13 14.13
CA GLY A 97 7.06 7.01 14.80
C GLY A 97 6.44 7.68 15.99
N GLY A 98 5.27 7.33 16.39
CA GLY A 98 4.62 7.98 17.49
C GLY A 98 4.45 7.08 18.67
N ALA A 99 3.82 7.59 19.68
CA ALA A 99 3.60 6.86 20.90
C ALA A 99 2.71 5.66 20.69
N GLU A 100 1.87 5.75 19.69
CA GLU A 100 1.02 4.63 19.44
C GLU A 100 1.68 3.77 18.44
N ASP A 101 2.26 2.84 18.66
CA ASP A 101 2.88 1.96 17.73
C ASP A 101 1.91 1.21 16.89
N ARG A 102 0.78 1.74 16.62
CA ARG A 102 -0.21 1.03 15.84
C ARG A 102 -0.52 1.83 14.60
N PRO A 103 -1.12 1.19 13.61
CA PRO A 103 -1.51 1.90 12.41
C PRO A 103 -2.51 2.96 12.77
N TRP A 104 -2.35 4.12 12.19
CA TRP A 104 -3.18 5.21 12.57
C TRP A 104 -4.34 5.43 11.64
N MET A 105 -4.67 4.54 10.80
CA MET A 105 -5.77 4.70 9.86
C MET A 105 -7.05 5.03 10.61
N PRO A 106 -7.60 6.23 10.45
CA PRO A 106 -8.72 6.64 11.31
C PRO A 106 -9.94 5.74 11.24
N TRP A 107 -10.20 5.16 10.08
CA TRP A 107 -11.37 4.31 9.92
C TRP A 107 -11.20 2.95 10.57
N MET A 108 -10.00 2.58 10.96
CA MET A 108 -9.78 1.29 11.58
C MET A 108 -10.37 1.22 12.97
N GLU A 109 -10.54 2.36 13.59
CA GLU A 109 -11.09 2.33 14.92
C GLU A 109 -12.55 1.97 14.92
N GLY A 110 -13.23 2.22 13.84
CA GLY A 110 -14.59 1.80 13.74
C GLY A 110 -14.76 0.43 13.19
N ASP A 111 -13.70 -0.13 12.63
CA ASP A 111 -13.75 -1.41 11.96
C ASP A 111 -13.36 -2.54 12.79
N GLU A 112 -12.60 -2.31 13.80
CA GLU A 112 -11.96 -3.41 14.45
C GLU A 112 -12.92 -4.30 15.13
N HIS A 113 -14.14 -3.94 15.23
CA HIS A 113 -15.11 -4.79 15.83
C HIS A 113 -15.86 -5.62 14.84
N ASP A 114 -15.61 -5.50 13.63
CA ASP A 114 -16.38 -6.22 12.64
C ASP A 114 -16.01 -7.67 12.51
#